data_f717c9b44422eb62f9eece575ad546f2
#
_entry.id   f717c9b44422eb62f9eece575ad546f2
#
_cell.length_a   1.000
_cell.length_b   1.000
_cell.length_c   1.000
_cell.angle_alpha   90.00
_cell.angle_beta   90.00
_cell.angle_gamma   90.00
#
_symmetry.space_group_name_H-M   'P 1'
#
loop_
_entity.id
_entity.type
_entity.pdbx_description
1 polymer ?
#
loop_
_entity_poly.entity_id
_entity_poly.type
_entity_poly.pdbx_seq_one_letter_code
_entity_poly.pdbx_strand_id
1 'polypeptide(L)'
;MKNDFVTKLNPIKNVVFDLGGVLIAWKPDEIIASVFDDSDLQTLIKREIFQHPDWLEMDKGHLEEIDAIQRFYGRTGVPLTKLEELMQFVKESLTPIPESIELLEELAAQGFNLYCLSNMPVCRFAHIQPLHKFWHHFKGIIISGEIKMLKPDREIFEHLLSEFQLQASATVFVDDIPINVEGAKEAGLHAVLFRDADDCRRQLQSIFDSQQIVPDSEI
;
A
#
# COMPACT_ATOMS: atom_id res chain seq x y z
N MET A 1 -46.14 13.17 -1.95
CA MET A 1 -44.84 13.85 -1.88
C MET A 1 -43.75 12.79 -1.97
N LYS A 2 -43.18 12.59 -3.17
CA LYS A 2 -42.01 11.74 -3.33
C LYS A 2 -40.79 12.57 -2.97
N ASN A 3 -40.12 12.22 -1.87
CA ASN A 3 -38.82 12.77 -1.55
C ASN A 3 -37.80 12.10 -2.47
N ASP A 4 -37.54 12.71 -3.60
CA ASP A 4 -36.37 12.34 -4.42
C ASP A 4 -35.12 12.88 -3.72
N PHE A 5 -34.51 12.06 -2.88
CA PHE A 5 -33.15 12.27 -2.41
C PHE A 5 -32.22 12.07 -3.62
N VAL A 6 -31.99 13.13 -4.39
CA VAL A 6 -30.85 13.20 -5.29
C VAL A 6 -29.60 13.16 -4.40
N THR A 7 -29.00 12.00 -4.29
CA THR A 7 -27.71 11.85 -3.61
C THR A 7 -26.70 12.63 -4.44
N LYS A 8 -26.34 13.81 -3.97
CA LYS A 8 -25.32 14.63 -4.62
C LYS A 8 -24.01 13.84 -4.56
N LEU A 9 -23.58 13.27 -5.68
CA LEU A 9 -22.32 12.56 -5.77
C LEU A 9 -21.20 13.54 -5.44
N ASN A 10 -20.38 13.23 -4.45
CA ASN A 10 -19.24 14.06 -4.09
C ASN A 10 -18.09 13.72 -5.07
N PRO A 11 -17.55 14.70 -5.82
CA PRO A 11 -16.44 14.44 -6.71
C PRO A 11 -15.25 13.88 -5.93
N ILE A 12 -14.51 12.98 -6.55
CA ILE A 12 -13.27 12.47 -5.97
C ILE A 12 -12.28 13.63 -5.82
N LYS A 13 -11.69 13.73 -4.65
CA LYS A 13 -10.70 14.76 -4.30
C LYS A 13 -9.40 14.17 -3.81
N ASN A 14 -9.46 12.95 -3.28
CA ASN A 14 -8.36 12.33 -2.58
C ASN A 14 -8.00 10.99 -3.24
N VAL A 15 -6.71 10.77 -3.45
CA VAL A 15 -6.16 9.49 -3.90
C VAL A 15 -5.19 9.00 -2.84
N VAL A 16 -5.40 7.78 -2.36
CA VAL A 16 -4.59 7.12 -1.35
C VAL A 16 -3.84 5.97 -2.02
N PHE A 17 -2.53 5.99 -1.97
CA PHE A 17 -1.68 4.96 -2.55
C PHE A 17 -1.12 4.01 -1.49
N ASP A 18 -1.09 2.71 -1.80
CA ASP A 18 -0.11 1.82 -1.18
C ASP A 18 1.29 2.12 -1.69
N LEU A 19 2.31 1.56 -1.03
CA LEU A 19 3.71 1.67 -1.44
C LEU A 19 4.19 0.40 -2.16
N GLY A 20 4.20 -0.72 -1.45
CA GLY A 20 4.77 -1.97 -1.96
C GLY A 20 3.96 -2.54 -3.13
N GLY A 21 4.60 -2.82 -4.27
CA GLY A 21 3.89 -3.30 -5.47
C GLY A 21 3.13 -2.22 -6.24
N VAL A 22 3.01 -1.00 -5.70
CA VAL A 22 2.32 0.14 -6.33
C VAL A 22 3.30 1.25 -6.69
N LEU A 23 3.91 1.91 -5.72
CA LEU A 23 4.87 3.00 -5.94
C LEU A 23 6.32 2.56 -5.80
N ILE A 24 6.54 1.49 -5.03
CA ILE A 24 7.85 0.91 -4.71
C ILE A 24 7.84 -0.56 -5.08
N ALA A 25 8.88 -1.03 -5.74
CA ALA A 25 9.02 -2.43 -6.12
C ALA A 25 8.96 -3.35 -4.89
N TRP A 26 8.11 -4.39 -4.98
CA TRP A 26 8.02 -5.45 -3.98
C TRP A 26 7.97 -6.81 -4.68
N LYS A 27 9.10 -7.49 -4.73
CA LYS A 27 9.29 -8.73 -5.49
C LYS A 27 9.97 -9.81 -4.63
N PRO A 28 9.24 -10.42 -3.68
CA PRO A 28 9.82 -11.39 -2.74
C PRO A 28 10.59 -12.52 -3.41
N ASP A 29 10.12 -13.05 -4.55
CA ASP A 29 10.80 -14.15 -5.25
C ASP A 29 12.16 -13.71 -5.81
N GLU A 30 12.26 -12.50 -6.38
CA GLU A 30 13.54 -11.95 -6.85
C GLU A 30 14.49 -11.65 -5.67
N ILE A 31 13.95 -11.13 -4.56
CA ILE A 31 14.70 -10.85 -3.34
C ILE A 31 15.31 -12.14 -2.79
N ILE A 32 14.51 -13.21 -2.68
CA ILE A 32 14.98 -14.52 -2.19
C ILE A 32 16.05 -15.09 -3.10
N ALA A 33 15.82 -15.06 -4.42
CA ALA A 33 16.75 -15.60 -5.42
C ALA A 33 18.09 -14.84 -5.48
N SER A 34 18.12 -13.57 -5.03
CA SER A 34 19.36 -12.79 -4.98
C SER A 34 20.28 -13.19 -3.81
N VAL A 35 19.76 -13.92 -2.81
CA VAL A 35 20.52 -14.32 -1.62
C VAL A 35 20.74 -15.84 -1.58
N PHE A 36 19.84 -16.61 -2.17
CA PHE A 36 19.84 -18.09 -2.12
C PHE A 36 19.73 -18.69 -3.51
N ASP A 37 20.69 -19.53 -3.90
CA ASP A 37 20.71 -20.21 -5.21
C ASP A 37 19.86 -21.49 -5.24
N ASP A 38 19.71 -22.16 -4.09
CA ASP A 38 19.01 -23.44 -3.97
C ASP A 38 17.48 -23.24 -3.97
N SER A 39 16.78 -23.91 -4.89
CA SER A 39 15.34 -23.75 -5.10
C SER A 39 14.48 -24.27 -3.93
N ASP A 40 14.94 -25.32 -3.25
CA ASP A 40 14.21 -25.88 -2.10
C ASP A 40 14.34 -24.93 -0.90
N LEU A 41 15.52 -24.35 -0.74
CA LEU A 41 15.76 -23.31 0.26
C LEU A 41 14.96 -22.04 -0.05
N GLN A 42 14.88 -21.59 -1.30
CA GLN A 42 14.05 -20.46 -1.70
C GLN A 42 12.58 -20.70 -1.34
N THR A 43 12.06 -21.88 -1.60
CA THR A 43 10.70 -22.27 -1.26
C THR A 43 10.47 -22.27 0.26
N LEU A 44 11.42 -22.76 1.04
CA LEU A 44 11.40 -22.73 2.49
C LEU A 44 11.37 -21.29 3.02
N ILE A 45 12.25 -20.42 2.54
CA ILE A 45 12.35 -19.01 2.92
C ILE A 45 11.06 -18.27 2.61
N LYS A 46 10.50 -18.49 1.42
CA LYS A 46 9.22 -17.87 1.03
C LYS A 46 8.12 -18.23 2.01
N ARG A 47 7.98 -19.51 2.35
CA ARG A 47 6.93 -20.01 3.26
C ARG A 47 7.17 -19.56 4.71
N GLU A 48 8.39 -19.76 5.22
CA GLU A 48 8.70 -19.62 6.65
C GLU A 48 9.06 -18.19 7.07
N ILE A 49 9.28 -17.29 6.11
CA ILE A 49 9.58 -15.89 6.38
C ILE A 49 8.52 -14.99 5.78
N PHE A 50 8.44 -14.87 4.45
CA PHE A 50 7.59 -13.87 3.77
C PHE A 50 6.09 -14.16 3.88
N GLN A 51 5.69 -15.44 3.95
CA GLN A 51 4.30 -15.87 4.10
C GLN A 51 3.93 -16.26 5.55
N HIS A 52 4.90 -16.21 6.47
CA HIS A 52 4.65 -16.53 7.86
C HIS A 52 3.99 -15.35 8.60
N PRO A 53 3.10 -15.60 9.59
CA PRO A 53 2.47 -14.53 10.38
C PRO A 53 3.44 -13.54 11.04
N ASP A 54 4.67 -13.94 11.37
CA ASP A 54 5.68 -13.03 11.92
C ASP A 54 6.00 -11.86 10.97
N TRP A 55 5.82 -12.02 9.64
CA TRP A 55 5.99 -10.92 8.70
C TRP A 55 4.96 -9.83 8.92
N LEU A 56 3.68 -10.23 9.10
CA LEU A 56 2.61 -9.30 9.42
C LEU A 56 2.77 -8.68 10.81
N GLU A 57 3.31 -9.43 11.78
CA GLU A 57 3.63 -8.87 13.11
C GLU A 57 4.74 -7.81 13.02
N MET A 58 5.72 -7.95 12.13
CA MET A 58 6.69 -6.89 11.83
C MET A 58 6.01 -5.67 11.18
N ASP A 59 5.18 -5.90 10.16
CA ASP A 59 4.46 -4.83 9.46
C ASP A 59 3.50 -4.09 10.41
N LYS A 60 2.93 -4.78 11.39
CA LYS A 60 2.13 -4.21 12.47
C LYS A 60 2.98 -3.52 13.56
N GLY A 61 4.29 -3.74 13.53
CA GLY A 61 5.23 -3.19 14.52
C GLY A 61 5.11 -3.82 15.90
N HIS A 62 4.61 -5.06 15.99
CA HIS A 62 4.59 -5.85 17.22
C HIS A 62 5.83 -6.73 17.37
N LEU A 63 6.57 -6.94 16.29
CA LEU A 63 7.79 -7.74 16.25
C LEU A 63 8.91 -6.91 15.63
N GLU A 64 9.97 -6.70 16.41
CA GLU A 64 11.17 -6.03 15.91
C GLU A 64 11.96 -6.93 14.95
N GLU A 65 12.61 -6.36 13.94
CA GLU A 65 13.35 -7.10 12.91
C GLU A 65 14.41 -8.03 13.51
N ILE A 66 15.09 -7.60 14.54
CA ILE A 66 16.13 -8.41 15.19
C ILE A 66 15.56 -9.67 15.86
N ASP A 67 14.40 -9.57 16.47
CA ASP A 67 13.70 -10.71 17.10
C ASP A 67 13.09 -11.63 16.04
N ALA A 68 12.60 -11.04 14.95
CA ALA A 68 12.10 -11.80 13.81
C ALA A 68 13.19 -12.68 13.19
N ILE A 69 14.41 -12.15 13.00
CA ILE A 69 15.57 -12.90 12.48
C ILE A 69 15.88 -14.11 13.38
N GLN A 70 15.78 -13.98 14.70
CA GLN A 70 15.98 -15.13 15.62
C GLN A 70 14.89 -16.21 15.43
N ARG A 71 13.63 -15.79 15.23
CA ARG A 71 12.53 -16.73 14.94
C ARG A 71 12.71 -17.39 13.58
N PHE A 72 13.17 -16.67 12.55
CA PHE A 72 13.47 -17.20 11.23
C PHE A 72 14.58 -18.24 11.29
N TYR A 73 15.66 -17.98 12.05
CA TYR A 73 16.70 -18.97 12.31
C TYR A 73 16.15 -20.24 12.95
N GLY A 74 15.34 -20.10 13.99
CA GLY A 74 14.74 -21.25 14.71
C GLY A 74 13.87 -22.15 13.81
N ARG A 75 13.21 -21.58 12.78
CA ARG A 75 12.35 -22.33 11.84
C ARG A 75 13.10 -22.89 10.64
N THR A 76 14.04 -22.14 10.12
CA THR A 76 14.68 -22.48 8.84
C THR A 76 16.05 -23.14 9.00
N GLY A 77 16.73 -22.93 10.12
CA GLY A 77 18.12 -23.35 10.32
C GLY A 77 19.12 -22.56 9.47
N VAL A 78 18.67 -21.54 8.73
CA VAL A 78 19.56 -20.70 7.91
C VAL A 78 20.43 -19.83 8.80
N PRO A 79 21.75 -19.75 8.58
CA PRO A 79 22.64 -18.94 9.42
C PRO A 79 22.16 -17.49 9.58
N LEU A 80 22.29 -16.94 10.78
CA LEU A 80 21.84 -15.57 11.11
C LEU A 80 22.41 -14.54 10.14
N THR A 81 23.70 -14.67 9.77
CA THR A 81 24.35 -13.78 8.81
C THR A 81 23.68 -13.77 7.42
N LYS A 82 23.14 -14.93 6.99
CA LYS A 82 22.40 -15.03 5.73
C LYS A 82 20.98 -14.44 5.85
N LEU A 83 20.37 -14.55 7.01
CA LEU A 83 19.08 -13.91 7.28
C LEU A 83 19.21 -12.40 7.41
N GLU A 84 20.28 -11.90 8.01
CA GLU A 84 20.62 -10.48 8.05
C GLU A 84 20.88 -9.93 6.64
N GLU A 85 21.63 -10.68 5.79
CA GLU A 85 21.86 -10.35 4.38
C GLU A 85 20.52 -10.27 3.62
N LEU A 86 19.61 -11.22 3.83
CA LEU A 86 18.28 -11.21 3.25
C LEU A 86 17.49 -9.95 3.65
N MET A 87 17.46 -9.60 4.94
CA MET A 87 16.73 -8.44 5.44
C MET A 87 17.35 -7.12 4.95
N GLN A 88 18.67 -7.08 4.80
CA GLN A 88 19.34 -5.94 4.17
C GLN A 88 18.96 -5.82 2.69
N PHE A 89 18.98 -6.94 1.96
CA PHE A 89 18.56 -6.96 0.55
C PHE A 89 17.09 -6.57 0.36
N VAL A 90 16.21 -6.97 1.28
CA VAL A 90 14.81 -6.48 1.32
C VAL A 90 14.78 -4.95 1.31
N LYS A 91 15.56 -4.29 2.16
CA LYS A 91 15.60 -2.82 2.24
C LYS A 91 16.13 -2.18 0.95
N GLU A 92 17.20 -2.74 0.39
CA GLU A 92 17.86 -2.23 -0.81
C GLU A 92 17.02 -2.41 -2.08
N SER A 93 16.16 -3.45 -2.12
CA SER A 93 15.26 -3.72 -3.24
C SER A 93 14.06 -2.79 -3.34
N LEU A 94 13.76 -2.02 -2.28
CA LEU A 94 12.63 -1.10 -2.22
C LEU A 94 12.89 0.18 -3.05
N THR A 95 12.86 0.03 -4.37
CA THR A 95 13.11 1.13 -5.33
C THR A 95 11.82 1.65 -5.95
N PRO A 96 11.73 2.94 -6.31
CA PRO A 96 10.55 3.48 -6.97
C PRO A 96 10.25 2.79 -8.30
N ILE A 97 8.98 2.62 -8.61
CA ILE A 97 8.48 2.19 -9.92
C ILE A 97 8.28 3.46 -10.77
N PRO A 98 9.11 3.72 -11.80
CA PRO A 98 9.12 5.00 -12.49
C PRO A 98 7.75 5.42 -13.03
N GLU A 99 7.03 4.51 -13.69
CA GLU A 99 5.73 4.76 -14.32
C GLU A 99 4.65 5.09 -13.27
N SER A 100 4.78 4.52 -12.07
CA SER A 100 3.88 4.80 -10.95
C SER A 100 4.17 6.16 -10.31
N ILE A 101 5.44 6.56 -10.27
CA ILE A 101 5.80 7.90 -9.80
C ILE A 101 5.32 8.96 -10.80
N GLU A 102 5.41 8.72 -12.11
CA GLU A 102 4.83 9.60 -13.13
C GLU A 102 3.33 9.77 -12.93
N LEU A 103 2.58 8.67 -12.68
CA LEU A 103 1.15 8.74 -12.37
C LEU A 103 0.86 9.56 -11.11
N LEU A 104 1.66 9.37 -10.05
CA LEU A 104 1.55 10.14 -8.81
C LEU A 104 1.71 11.65 -9.09
N GLU A 105 2.74 12.02 -9.86
CA GLU A 105 3.04 13.43 -10.22
C GLU A 105 1.94 14.03 -11.12
N GLU A 106 1.41 13.27 -12.07
CA GLU A 106 0.27 13.68 -12.91
C GLU A 106 -0.96 14.02 -12.06
N LEU A 107 -1.31 13.15 -11.09
CA LEU A 107 -2.46 13.38 -10.21
C LEU A 107 -2.24 14.57 -9.28
N ALA A 108 -1.01 14.77 -8.79
CA ALA A 108 -0.65 15.95 -8.03
C ALA A 108 -0.81 17.23 -8.86
N ALA A 109 -0.34 17.24 -10.11
CA ALA A 109 -0.46 18.37 -11.04
C ALA A 109 -1.94 18.67 -11.41
N GLN A 110 -2.82 17.66 -11.42
CA GLN A 110 -4.26 17.83 -11.61
C GLN A 110 -4.98 18.37 -10.35
N GLY A 111 -4.29 18.50 -9.22
CA GLY A 111 -4.82 19.09 -7.99
C GLY A 111 -5.48 18.11 -7.05
N PHE A 112 -5.31 16.80 -7.25
CA PHE A 112 -5.76 15.80 -6.27
C PHE A 112 -4.93 15.89 -4.98
N ASN A 113 -5.58 15.63 -3.84
CA ASN A 113 -4.90 15.44 -2.58
C ASN A 113 -4.38 14.01 -2.52
N LEU A 114 -3.07 13.84 -2.38
CA LEU A 114 -2.45 12.53 -2.35
C LEU A 114 -2.10 12.12 -0.92
N TYR A 115 -2.37 10.88 -0.58
CA TYR A 115 -2.07 10.26 0.71
C TYR A 115 -1.42 8.89 0.49
N CYS A 116 -0.75 8.41 1.51
CA CYS A 116 -0.15 7.07 1.51
C CYS A 116 -0.69 6.26 2.69
N LEU A 117 -0.98 4.96 2.45
CA LEU A 117 -1.37 3.99 3.47
C LEU A 117 -0.69 2.66 3.19
N SER A 118 0.34 2.31 3.97
CA SER A 118 1.16 1.13 3.70
C SER A 118 1.31 0.21 4.91
N ASN A 119 1.21 -1.12 4.66
CA ASN A 119 1.63 -2.13 5.61
C ASN A 119 3.15 -2.27 5.54
N MET A 120 3.86 -1.68 6.53
CA MET A 120 5.31 -1.63 6.54
C MET A 120 5.84 -1.39 7.96
N PRO A 121 6.93 -2.05 8.39
CA PRO A 121 7.60 -1.72 9.64
C PRO A 121 8.21 -0.32 9.60
N VAL A 122 8.20 0.37 10.73
CA VAL A 122 8.77 1.73 10.87
C VAL A 122 10.22 1.80 10.40
N CYS A 123 11.03 0.80 10.72
CA CYS A 123 12.45 0.78 10.35
C CYS A 123 12.67 0.72 8.82
N ARG A 124 11.80 0.06 8.06
CA ARG A 124 11.87 0.04 6.58
C ARG A 124 11.47 1.39 6.00
N PHE A 125 10.39 1.97 6.50
CA PHE A 125 9.99 3.31 6.07
C PHE A 125 11.08 4.35 6.35
N ALA A 126 11.65 4.34 7.55
CA ALA A 126 12.76 5.22 7.92
C ALA A 126 14.01 5.04 7.02
N HIS A 127 14.23 3.82 6.49
CA HIS A 127 15.31 3.56 5.54
C HIS A 127 15.03 4.19 4.16
N ILE A 128 13.81 4.00 3.60
CA ILE A 128 13.50 4.45 2.24
C ILE A 128 13.14 5.94 2.15
N GLN A 129 12.62 6.53 3.22
CA GLN A 129 12.16 7.92 3.22
C GLN A 129 13.23 8.93 2.78
N PRO A 130 14.48 8.89 3.28
CA PRO A 130 15.51 9.84 2.85
C PRO A 130 16.04 9.59 1.44
N LEU A 131 15.80 8.41 0.86
CA LEU A 131 16.33 8.03 -0.45
C LEU A 131 15.51 8.57 -1.62
N HIS A 132 14.23 8.88 -1.42
CA HIS A 132 13.31 9.25 -2.49
C HIS A 132 12.68 10.61 -2.25
N LYS A 133 12.43 11.35 -3.33
CA LYS A 133 11.94 12.74 -3.26
C LYS A 133 10.42 12.85 -3.41
N PHE A 134 9.73 11.85 -3.94
CA PHE A 134 8.31 11.90 -4.25
C PHE A 134 7.39 12.07 -3.02
N TRP A 135 7.91 11.89 -1.81
CA TRP A 135 7.17 12.04 -0.55
C TRP A 135 6.53 13.43 -0.39
N HIS A 136 7.09 14.46 -1.00
CA HIS A 136 6.57 15.84 -0.91
C HIS A 136 5.21 16.02 -1.60
N HIS A 137 4.79 15.07 -2.44
CA HIS A 137 3.47 15.10 -3.06
C HIS A 137 2.36 14.66 -2.09
N PHE A 138 2.69 13.93 -1.03
CA PHE A 138 1.70 13.45 -0.06
C PHE A 138 1.36 14.51 0.98
N LYS A 139 0.06 14.71 1.22
CA LYS A 139 -0.44 15.52 2.33
C LYS A 139 -0.39 14.79 3.67
N GLY A 140 -0.33 13.46 3.63
CA GLY A 140 -0.21 12.62 4.81
C GLY A 140 0.20 11.20 4.44
N ILE A 141 0.90 10.55 5.35
CA ILE A 141 1.43 9.19 5.21
C ILE A 141 1.07 8.43 6.49
N ILE A 142 0.50 7.24 6.33
CA ILE A 142 0.27 6.30 7.42
C ILE A 142 1.05 5.04 7.15
N ILE A 143 1.86 4.65 8.12
CA ILE A 143 2.62 3.41 8.16
C ILE A 143 2.06 2.53 9.27
N SER A 144 1.64 1.33 8.93
CA SER A 144 1.00 0.38 9.84
C SER A 144 1.78 0.13 11.11
N GLY A 145 3.12 0.04 10.99
CA GLY A 145 4.02 -0.18 12.12
C GLY A 145 3.99 0.93 13.18
N GLU A 146 3.61 2.16 12.81
CA GLU A 146 3.46 3.28 13.75
C GLU A 146 2.17 3.19 14.54
N ILE A 147 1.07 2.86 13.86
CA ILE A 147 -0.29 2.90 14.43
C ILE A 147 -0.80 1.54 14.91
N LYS A 148 -0.04 0.46 14.70
CA LYS A 148 -0.35 -0.92 15.11
C LYS A 148 -1.63 -1.50 14.48
N MET A 149 -1.99 -1.04 13.29
CA MET A 149 -3.13 -1.49 12.49
C MET A 149 -2.66 -1.98 11.14
N LEU A 150 -3.35 -2.94 10.51
CA LEU A 150 -3.00 -3.48 9.19
C LEU A 150 -4.17 -3.39 8.22
N LYS A 151 -3.89 -3.14 6.94
CA LYS A 151 -4.81 -3.51 5.88
C LYS A 151 -4.90 -5.06 5.84
N PRO A 152 -6.06 -5.66 5.60
CA PRO A 152 -7.33 -5.07 5.17
C PRO A 152 -8.28 -4.69 6.32
N ASP A 153 -7.85 -4.69 7.58
CA ASP A 153 -8.73 -4.43 8.71
C ASP A 153 -9.42 -3.06 8.54
N ARG A 154 -10.73 -3.01 8.79
CA ARG A 154 -11.55 -1.81 8.63
C ARG A 154 -11.01 -0.61 9.42
N GLU A 155 -10.46 -0.89 10.58
CA GLU A 155 -9.96 0.11 11.54
C GLU A 155 -8.86 1.00 10.94
N ILE A 156 -7.98 0.47 10.07
CA ILE A 156 -6.91 1.28 9.46
C ILE A 156 -7.46 2.28 8.45
N PHE A 157 -8.52 1.91 7.71
CA PHE A 157 -9.18 2.83 6.78
C PHE A 157 -9.99 3.89 7.53
N GLU A 158 -10.68 3.53 8.61
CA GLU A 158 -11.38 4.48 9.48
C GLU A 158 -10.38 5.45 10.13
N HIS A 159 -9.22 4.97 10.56
CA HIS A 159 -8.13 5.80 11.07
C HIS A 159 -7.64 6.78 10.01
N LEU A 160 -7.35 6.33 8.78
CA LEU A 160 -6.95 7.19 7.66
C LEU A 160 -7.96 8.32 7.41
N LEU A 161 -9.26 7.96 7.34
CA LEU A 161 -10.33 8.92 7.09
C LEU A 161 -10.45 9.95 8.22
N SER A 162 -10.31 9.51 9.46
CA SER A 162 -10.38 10.37 10.65
C SER A 162 -9.17 11.28 10.76
N GLU A 163 -7.95 10.74 10.63
CA GLU A 163 -6.69 11.47 10.78
C GLU A 163 -6.59 12.64 9.81
N PHE A 164 -6.96 12.40 8.55
CA PHE A 164 -6.87 13.43 7.52
C PHE A 164 -8.23 14.10 7.20
N GLN A 165 -9.26 13.84 7.98
CA GLN A 165 -10.62 14.39 7.82
C GLN A 165 -11.18 14.18 6.41
N LEU A 166 -10.99 12.96 5.86
CA LEU A 166 -11.41 12.60 4.51
C LEU A 166 -12.86 12.08 4.51
N GLN A 167 -13.58 12.39 3.43
CA GLN A 167 -14.87 11.76 3.15
C GLN A 167 -14.61 10.48 2.32
N ALA A 168 -15.07 9.32 2.80
CA ALA A 168 -14.89 8.06 2.12
C ALA A 168 -15.38 8.09 0.67
N SER A 169 -16.58 8.66 0.42
CA SER A 169 -17.16 8.80 -0.92
C SER A 169 -16.43 9.76 -1.86
N ALA A 170 -15.49 10.56 -1.37
CA ALA A 170 -14.64 11.46 -2.15
C ALA A 170 -13.18 10.99 -2.20
N THR A 171 -12.92 9.73 -1.80
CA THR A 171 -11.58 9.16 -1.67
C THR A 171 -11.48 7.85 -2.44
N VAL A 172 -10.43 7.67 -3.23
CA VAL A 172 -10.10 6.42 -3.90
C VAL A 172 -8.79 5.86 -3.37
N PHE A 173 -8.77 4.56 -3.06
CA PHE A 173 -7.61 3.81 -2.61
C PHE A 173 -7.05 2.96 -3.74
N VAL A 174 -5.72 2.91 -3.87
CA VAL A 174 -4.99 2.16 -4.91
C VAL A 174 -4.05 1.18 -4.23
N ASP A 175 -4.24 -0.13 -4.48
CA ASP A 175 -3.46 -1.20 -3.84
C ASP A 175 -3.38 -2.41 -4.79
N ASP A 176 -2.27 -3.15 -4.80
CA ASP A 176 -2.07 -4.33 -5.65
C ASP A 176 -2.64 -5.63 -5.04
N ILE A 177 -3.05 -5.59 -3.76
CA ILE A 177 -3.58 -6.75 -3.04
C ILE A 177 -5.11 -6.73 -3.02
N PRO A 178 -5.80 -7.73 -3.65
CA PRO A 178 -7.25 -7.73 -3.77
C PRO A 178 -8.00 -7.60 -2.44
N ILE A 179 -7.52 -8.25 -1.37
CA ILE A 179 -8.20 -8.19 -0.07
C ILE A 179 -8.14 -6.79 0.56
N ASN A 180 -7.07 -6.02 0.30
CA ASN A 180 -6.96 -4.64 0.76
C ASN A 180 -7.93 -3.73 0.01
N VAL A 181 -8.08 -3.96 -1.30
CA VAL A 181 -9.07 -3.24 -2.15
C VAL A 181 -10.49 -3.49 -1.65
N GLU A 182 -10.83 -4.73 -1.30
CA GLU A 182 -12.14 -5.06 -0.74
C GLU A 182 -12.34 -4.42 0.65
N GLY A 183 -11.34 -4.49 1.54
CA GLY A 183 -11.41 -3.83 2.85
C GLY A 183 -11.63 -2.31 2.74
N ALA A 184 -11.00 -1.64 1.78
CA ALA A 184 -11.24 -0.22 1.51
C ALA A 184 -12.68 0.05 1.04
N LYS A 185 -13.24 -0.78 0.15
CA LYS A 185 -14.64 -0.68 -0.28
C LYS A 185 -15.63 -0.90 0.86
N GLU A 186 -15.38 -1.86 1.73
CA GLU A 186 -16.19 -2.11 2.93
C GLU A 186 -16.15 -0.94 3.92
N ALA A 187 -15.05 -0.18 3.95
CA ALA A 187 -14.94 1.07 4.69
C ALA A 187 -15.59 2.28 3.98
N GLY A 188 -16.17 2.07 2.77
CA GLY A 188 -16.90 3.07 2.01
C GLY A 188 -16.06 3.91 1.04
N LEU A 189 -14.79 3.59 0.84
CA LEU A 189 -13.94 4.23 -0.15
C LEU A 189 -14.24 3.67 -1.56
N HIS A 190 -13.93 4.45 -2.59
CA HIS A 190 -13.67 3.87 -3.89
C HIS A 190 -12.32 3.15 -3.85
N ALA A 191 -12.14 2.09 -4.62
CA ALA A 191 -10.86 1.40 -4.64
C ALA A 191 -10.54 0.80 -6.01
N VAL A 192 -9.26 0.82 -6.36
CA VAL A 192 -8.68 0.32 -7.61
C VAL A 192 -7.68 -0.78 -7.29
N LEU A 193 -7.81 -1.92 -7.95
CA LEU A 193 -6.79 -2.95 -7.93
C LEU A 193 -5.67 -2.57 -8.92
N PHE A 194 -4.52 -2.22 -8.37
CA PHE A 194 -3.36 -1.85 -9.16
C PHE A 194 -2.76 -3.07 -9.87
N ARG A 195 -2.44 -2.93 -11.14
CA ARG A 195 -1.70 -3.92 -11.95
C ARG A 195 -0.47 -3.28 -12.58
N ASP A 196 -0.68 -2.11 -13.17
CA ASP A 196 0.34 -1.22 -13.72
C ASP A 196 -0.21 0.21 -13.75
N ALA A 197 0.66 1.19 -14.00
CA ALA A 197 0.29 2.60 -14.00
C ALA A 197 -0.74 2.95 -15.08
N ASP A 198 -0.67 2.35 -16.26
CA ASP A 198 -1.60 2.63 -17.37
C ASP A 198 -2.99 2.08 -17.09
N ASP A 199 -3.09 0.87 -16.53
CA ASP A 199 -4.36 0.30 -16.11
C ASP A 199 -4.98 1.11 -14.96
N CYS A 200 -4.17 1.48 -13.99
CA CYS A 200 -4.59 2.32 -12.85
C CYS A 200 -5.14 3.68 -13.34
N ARG A 201 -4.43 4.34 -14.26
CA ARG A 201 -4.86 5.63 -14.87
C ARG A 201 -6.25 5.50 -15.51
N ARG A 202 -6.50 4.43 -16.28
CA ARG A 202 -7.81 4.19 -16.90
C ARG A 202 -8.91 3.96 -15.86
N GLN A 203 -8.65 3.18 -14.84
CA GLN A 203 -9.62 2.89 -13.77
C GLN A 203 -9.96 4.16 -12.97
N LEU A 204 -8.95 4.95 -12.59
CA LEU A 204 -9.13 6.23 -11.91
C LEU A 204 -9.95 7.20 -12.75
N GLN A 205 -9.64 7.35 -14.04
CA GLN A 205 -10.39 8.22 -14.94
C GLN A 205 -11.87 7.80 -15.02
N SER A 206 -12.16 6.50 -15.12
CA SER A 206 -13.53 5.99 -15.12
C SER A 206 -14.30 6.34 -13.84
N ILE A 207 -13.61 6.27 -12.68
CA ILE A 207 -14.21 6.66 -11.39
C ILE A 207 -14.47 8.17 -11.38
N PHE A 208 -13.50 8.99 -11.80
CA PHE A 208 -13.65 10.45 -11.84
C PHE A 208 -14.80 10.89 -12.73
N ASP A 209 -14.91 10.33 -13.92
CA ASP A 209 -15.99 10.64 -14.88
C ASP A 209 -17.37 10.24 -14.34
N SER A 210 -17.48 9.08 -13.68
CA SER A 210 -18.74 8.61 -13.09
C SER A 210 -19.26 9.51 -11.97
N GLN A 211 -18.38 10.23 -11.29
CA GLN A 211 -18.72 11.16 -10.19
C GLN A 211 -19.04 12.59 -10.72
N GLN A 212 -18.75 12.90 -11.98
CA GLN A 212 -19.06 14.19 -12.62
C GLN A 212 -20.39 14.21 -13.35
N ILE A 213 -20.98 13.04 -13.64
CA ILE A 213 -22.26 12.96 -14.36
C ILE A 213 -23.39 13.27 -13.38
N VAL A 214 -23.79 14.54 -13.33
CA VAL A 214 -25.13 14.93 -12.84
C VAL A 214 -26.08 14.73 -14.04
N PRO A 215 -27.09 13.85 -13.98
CA PRO A 215 -28.08 13.81 -15.04
C PRO A 215 -28.76 15.17 -15.09
N ASP A 216 -28.72 15.84 -16.26
CA ASP A 216 -29.56 16.98 -16.53
C ASP A 216 -31.01 16.53 -16.28
N SER A 217 -31.62 17.05 -15.21
CA SER A 217 -33.05 16.93 -15.02
C SER A 217 -33.70 17.71 -16.17
N GLU A 218 -34.29 16.97 -17.11
CA GLU A 218 -35.20 17.55 -18.07
C GLU A 218 -36.21 18.47 -17.36
N ILE A 219 -36.27 19.70 -17.85
CA ILE A 219 -37.22 20.74 -17.48
C ILE A 219 -38.65 20.35 -17.91
#